data_b6bf2e30bc38cd5e27cf641cccbd07af
#
_entry.id   b6bf2e30bc38cd5e27cf641cccbd07af
#
_cell.length_a   1.000
_cell.length_b   1.000
_cell.length_c   1.000
_cell.angle_alpha   90.00
_cell.angle_beta   90.00
_cell.angle_gamma   90.00
#
_symmetry.space_group_name_H-M   'P 1'
#
loop_
_entity.id
_entity.type
_entity.pdbx_description
1 polymer ?
#
loop_
_entity_poly.entity_id
_entity_poly.type
_entity_poly.pdbx_seq_one_letter_code
_entity_poly.pdbx_strand_id
1 'polypeptide(L)'
;MDTRALRNTLGQFATGVCVLTTNDPDRGAIGMTVNSFAAVSLEPALVLWSIQNTSECFSEFTECDRYGISVLRRSQEALSNRYARSLEHMVDDGDCFVDSHGVPLIQGALATFSCKMSALHPGGDHHIIVGEVVDFESHSGDPLVFYGGAYSRLG
;
A
#
# COMPACT_ATOMS: atom_id res chain seq x y z
N MET A 1 10.64 -18.89 19.55
CA MET A 1 9.30 -18.24 19.58
C MET A 1 8.42 -18.85 18.52
N ASP A 2 7.15 -19.06 18.84
CA ASP A 2 6.17 -19.54 17.87
C ASP A 2 5.70 -18.37 16.98
N THR A 3 6.21 -18.29 15.76
CA THR A 3 5.92 -17.21 14.82
C THR A 3 4.47 -17.25 14.30
N ARG A 4 3.85 -18.43 14.29
CA ARG A 4 2.44 -18.56 13.90
C ARG A 4 1.53 -17.96 14.98
N ALA A 5 1.82 -18.25 16.25
CA ALA A 5 1.07 -17.65 17.36
C ALA A 5 1.24 -16.13 17.39
N LEU A 6 2.45 -15.64 17.14
CA LEU A 6 2.71 -14.20 17.03
C LEU A 6 1.89 -13.58 15.90
N ARG A 7 1.89 -14.19 14.73
CA ARG A 7 1.11 -13.69 13.57
C ARG A 7 -0.37 -13.63 13.91
N ASN A 8 -0.91 -14.64 14.54
CA ASN A 8 -2.32 -14.68 14.93
C ASN A 8 -2.65 -13.58 15.95
N THR A 9 -1.73 -13.32 16.86
CA THR A 9 -1.89 -12.25 17.87
C THR A 9 -1.85 -10.87 17.22
N LEU A 10 -0.90 -10.65 16.30
CA LEU A 10 -0.83 -9.40 15.52
C LEU A 10 -2.10 -9.18 14.69
N GLY A 11 -2.70 -10.25 14.20
CA GLY A 11 -3.96 -10.21 13.43
C GLY A 11 -5.16 -9.70 14.23
N GLN A 12 -5.05 -9.60 15.57
CA GLN A 12 -6.11 -8.99 16.38
C GLN A 12 -6.24 -7.50 16.15
N PHE A 13 -5.24 -6.86 15.58
CA PHE A 13 -5.28 -5.45 15.23
C PHE A 13 -5.90 -5.28 13.85
N ALA A 14 -7.16 -4.83 13.82
CA ALA A 14 -7.89 -4.59 12.58
C ALA A 14 -7.27 -3.42 11.82
N THR A 15 -7.11 -3.60 10.50
CA THR A 15 -6.52 -2.57 9.64
C THR A 15 -7.40 -2.27 8.44
N GLY A 16 -7.13 -1.16 7.78
CA GLY A 16 -7.52 -0.96 6.40
C GLY A 16 -6.62 -1.77 5.47
N VAL A 17 -6.84 -1.62 4.18
CA VAL A 17 -6.06 -2.29 3.13
C VAL A 17 -5.69 -1.26 2.08
N CYS A 18 -4.43 -1.27 1.68
CA CYS A 18 -3.92 -0.35 0.65
C CYS A 18 -3.30 -1.11 -0.51
N VAL A 19 -3.32 -0.50 -1.70
CA VAL A 19 -2.45 -0.89 -2.80
C VAL A 19 -1.38 0.19 -2.95
N LEU A 20 -0.13 -0.22 -2.84
CA LEU A 20 1.04 0.62 -3.12
C LEU A 20 1.36 0.54 -4.59
N THR A 21 1.62 1.67 -5.22
CA THR A 21 1.89 1.74 -6.65
C THR A 21 3.11 2.60 -6.94
N THR A 22 3.88 2.22 -7.94
CA THR A 22 4.95 3.04 -8.49
C THR A 22 5.18 2.68 -9.94
N ASN A 23 6.00 3.43 -10.64
CA ASN A 23 6.36 3.13 -12.01
C ASN A 23 7.67 2.35 -12.06
N ASP A 24 7.64 1.23 -12.77
CA ASP A 24 8.86 0.58 -13.21
C ASP A 24 9.27 1.23 -14.54
N PRO A 25 10.52 1.71 -14.69
CA PRO A 25 10.94 2.42 -15.92
C PRO A 25 10.78 1.61 -17.20
N ASP A 26 10.87 0.28 -17.10
CA ASP A 26 10.85 -0.63 -18.26
C ASP A 26 9.48 -1.28 -18.47
N ARG A 27 8.69 -1.45 -17.40
CA ARG A 27 7.46 -2.26 -17.44
C ARG A 27 6.17 -1.46 -17.23
N GLY A 28 6.24 -0.24 -16.70
CA GLY A 28 5.07 0.58 -16.37
C GLY A 28 4.65 0.48 -14.91
N ALA A 29 3.37 0.71 -14.65
CA ALA A 29 2.87 0.74 -13.27
C ALA A 29 2.88 -0.64 -12.63
N ILE A 30 3.43 -0.72 -11.42
CA ILE A 30 3.38 -1.92 -10.58
C ILE A 30 2.61 -1.60 -9.29
N GLY A 31 2.01 -2.62 -8.69
CA GLY A 31 1.24 -2.48 -7.47
C GLY A 31 1.31 -3.69 -6.58
N MET A 32 1.21 -3.48 -5.28
CA MET A 32 1.15 -4.55 -4.31
C MET A 32 0.22 -4.18 -3.14
N THR A 33 -0.50 -5.15 -2.66
CA THR A 33 -1.43 -4.99 -1.54
C THR A 33 -0.69 -5.09 -0.22
N VAL A 34 -0.94 -4.13 0.66
CA VAL A 34 -0.37 -4.13 2.02
C VAL A 34 -1.42 -3.69 3.03
N ASN A 35 -1.20 -4.04 4.29
CA ASN A 35 -1.97 -3.51 5.43
C ASN A 35 -1.07 -2.89 6.50
N SER A 36 0.17 -2.57 6.16
CA SER A 36 1.15 -2.01 7.07
C SER A 36 1.19 -0.48 7.10
N PHE A 37 0.30 0.17 6.37
CA PHE A 37 0.22 1.63 6.29
C PHE A 37 -0.12 2.25 7.65
N ALA A 38 0.58 3.36 7.98
CA ALA A 38 0.27 4.16 9.16
C ALA A 38 0.62 5.64 8.94
N ALA A 39 -0.13 6.50 9.59
CA ALA A 39 0.18 7.93 9.67
C ALA A 39 1.38 8.13 10.60
N VAL A 40 2.23 9.10 10.28
CA VAL A 40 3.41 9.43 11.07
C VAL A 40 3.36 10.87 11.57
N SER A 41 3.22 11.85 10.65
CA SER A 41 3.36 13.27 10.99
C SER A 41 2.47 14.11 10.08
N LEU A 42 1.99 15.22 10.58
CA LEU A 42 1.25 16.19 9.76
C LEU A 42 2.13 17.33 9.29
N GLU A 43 3.20 17.64 10.01
CA GLU A 43 4.10 18.74 9.64
C GLU A 43 5.55 18.40 9.99
N PRO A 44 6.35 17.89 9.01
CA PRO A 44 5.94 17.61 7.64
C PRO A 44 4.94 16.47 7.54
N ALA A 45 4.23 16.37 6.42
CA ALA A 45 3.23 15.33 6.18
C ALA A 45 3.91 14.01 5.83
N LEU A 46 4.01 13.11 6.79
CA LEU A 46 4.69 11.83 6.64
C LEU A 46 3.75 10.65 6.91
N VAL A 47 3.96 9.60 6.14
CA VAL A 47 3.31 8.30 6.31
C VAL A 47 4.36 7.21 6.22
N LEU A 48 4.03 6.01 6.70
CA LEU A 48 4.92 4.85 6.58
C LEU A 48 4.15 3.61 6.13
N TRP A 49 4.89 2.67 5.60
CA TRP A 49 4.47 1.30 5.34
C TRP A 49 5.70 0.41 5.36
N SER A 50 5.50 -0.89 5.34
CA SER A 50 6.61 -1.83 5.44
C SER A 50 6.55 -2.85 4.30
N ILE A 51 7.71 -3.16 3.72
CA ILE A 51 7.85 -4.13 2.65
C ILE A 51 8.77 -5.26 3.08
N GLN A 52 8.41 -6.50 2.75
CA GLN A 52 9.26 -7.65 3.01
C GLN A 52 10.55 -7.56 2.19
N ASN A 53 11.67 -7.91 2.80
CA ASN A 53 12.97 -7.92 2.11
C ASN A 53 12.99 -8.88 0.90
N THR A 54 12.13 -9.91 0.94
CA THR A 54 11.99 -10.91 -0.13
C THR A 54 10.89 -10.59 -1.12
N SER A 55 10.23 -9.43 -1.01
CA SER A 55 9.17 -9.04 -1.94
C SER A 55 9.69 -8.95 -3.37
N GLU A 56 8.86 -9.40 -4.32
CA GLU A 56 9.14 -9.29 -5.75
C GLU A 56 9.24 -7.83 -6.21
N CYS A 57 8.66 -6.89 -5.46
CA CYS A 57 8.66 -5.46 -5.76
C CYS A 57 9.66 -4.67 -4.91
N PHE A 58 10.54 -5.35 -4.18
CA PHE A 58 11.43 -4.70 -3.22
C PHE A 58 12.29 -3.59 -3.86
N SER A 59 12.97 -3.90 -4.97
CA SER A 59 13.84 -2.93 -5.64
C SER A 59 13.05 -1.72 -6.15
N GLU A 60 11.91 -1.97 -6.78
CA GLU A 60 11.08 -0.91 -7.36
C GLU A 60 10.63 0.08 -6.30
N PHE A 61 10.16 -0.40 -5.15
CA PHE A 61 9.67 0.48 -4.09
C PHE A 61 10.75 1.09 -3.21
N THR A 62 11.91 0.44 -3.09
CA THR A 62 13.00 1.00 -2.28
C THR A 62 13.88 1.96 -3.07
N GLU A 63 13.86 1.91 -4.40
CA GLU A 63 14.68 2.74 -5.28
C GLU A 63 13.90 3.84 -6.00
N CYS A 64 12.57 3.86 -5.89
CA CYS A 64 11.76 4.88 -6.55
C CYS A 64 11.87 6.24 -5.86
N ASP A 65 11.68 7.31 -6.64
CA ASP A 65 11.59 8.66 -6.09
C ASP A 65 10.19 8.98 -5.57
N ARG A 66 9.17 8.40 -6.21
CA ARG A 66 7.76 8.66 -5.91
C ARG A 66 6.95 7.38 -5.94
N TYR A 67 5.92 7.32 -5.12
CA TYR A 67 4.99 6.20 -5.10
C TYR A 67 3.62 6.67 -4.64
N GLY A 68 2.60 5.85 -4.93
CA GLY A 68 1.23 6.10 -4.53
C GLY A 68 0.76 5.13 -3.48
N ILE A 69 -0.16 5.60 -2.65
CA ILE A 69 -0.87 4.77 -1.69
C ILE A 69 -2.36 4.96 -1.97
N SER A 70 -3.07 3.87 -2.24
CA SER A 70 -4.51 3.90 -2.46
C SER A 70 -5.20 3.06 -1.39
N VAL A 71 -6.00 3.71 -0.57
CA VAL A 71 -6.79 3.05 0.48
C VAL A 71 -8.03 2.47 -0.18
N LEU A 72 -8.21 1.16 -0.11
CA LEU A 72 -9.28 0.49 -0.82
C LEU A 72 -10.62 0.62 -0.11
N ARG A 73 -11.67 0.71 -0.92
CA ARG A 73 -13.04 0.63 -0.43
C ARG A 73 -13.52 -0.83 -0.41
N ARG A 74 -14.55 -1.08 0.34
CA ARG A 74 -15.14 -2.41 0.56
C ARG A 74 -15.41 -3.16 -0.75
N SER A 75 -15.88 -2.47 -1.78
CA SER A 75 -16.15 -3.08 -3.09
C SER A 75 -14.91 -3.48 -3.88
N GLN A 76 -13.72 -3.19 -3.38
CA GLN A 76 -12.45 -3.46 -4.06
C GLN A 76 -11.71 -4.69 -3.51
N GLU A 77 -12.41 -5.61 -2.85
CA GLU A 77 -11.80 -6.83 -2.33
C GLU A 77 -11.13 -7.66 -3.42
N ALA A 78 -11.76 -7.78 -4.59
CA ALA A 78 -11.18 -8.50 -5.73
C ALA A 78 -9.86 -7.87 -6.19
N LEU A 79 -9.80 -6.55 -6.21
CA LEU A 79 -8.60 -5.81 -6.57
C LEU A 79 -7.49 -6.02 -5.52
N SER A 80 -7.85 -6.02 -4.24
CA SER A 80 -6.90 -6.33 -3.16
C SER A 80 -6.28 -7.71 -3.35
N ASN A 81 -7.09 -8.72 -3.62
CA ASN A 81 -6.62 -10.08 -3.88
C ASN A 81 -5.73 -10.15 -5.12
N ARG A 82 -6.09 -9.42 -6.17
CA ARG A 82 -5.35 -9.40 -7.44
C ARG A 82 -3.90 -8.95 -7.22
N TYR A 83 -3.68 -7.87 -6.50
CA TYR A 83 -2.33 -7.31 -6.29
C TYR A 83 -1.60 -7.90 -5.08
N ALA A 84 -2.20 -8.84 -4.39
CA ALA A 84 -1.54 -9.65 -3.37
C ALA A 84 -0.90 -10.92 -3.91
N ARG A 85 -1.17 -11.28 -5.18
CA ARG A 85 -0.68 -12.53 -5.78
C ARG A 85 0.77 -12.42 -6.22
N SER A 86 1.51 -13.51 -6.07
CA SER A 86 2.87 -13.62 -6.60
C SER A 86 2.86 -13.51 -8.13
N LEU A 87 3.88 -12.85 -8.69
CA LEU A 87 4.11 -12.69 -10.12
C LEU A 87 3.02 -11.87 -10.86
N GLU A 88 2.11 -11.24 -10.15
CA GLU A 88 0.99 -10.50 -10.74
C GLU A 88 0.95 -9.04 -10.24
N HIS A 89 2.10 -8.35 -10.31
CA HIS A 89 2.22 -6.98 -9.79
C HIS A 89 2.09 -5.89 -10.85
N MET A 90 1.97 -6.25 -12.14
CA MET A 90 1.68 -5.24 -13.16
C MET A 90 0.26 -4.74 -13.00
N VAL A 91 0.11 -3.41 -12.91
CA VAL A 91 -1.21 -2.80 -12.73
C VAL A 91 -1.91 -2.70 -14.09
N ASP A 92 -3.14 -3.22 -14.16
CA ASP A 92 -3.97 -3.12 -15.35
C ASP A 92 -4.40 -1.65 -15.59
N ASP A 93 -4.38 -1.21 -16.83
CA ASP A 93 -4.71 0.17 -17.21
C ASP A 93 -6.09 0.60 -16.71
N GLY A 94 -7.05 -0.32 -16.69
CA GLY A 94 -8.41 -0.05 -16.20
C GLY A 94 -8.50 0.15 -14.68
N ASP A 95 -7.49 -0.28 -13.94
CA ASP A 95 -7.47 -0.19 -12.48
C ASP A 95 -6.81 1.08 -11.95
N CYS A 96 -6.09 1.81 -12.79
CA CYS A 96 -5.31 2.96 -12.32
C CYS A 96 -5.48 4.20 -13.18
N PHE A 97 -5.09 5.32 -12.59
CA PHE A 97 -4.90 6.59 -13.29
C PHE A 97 -3.58 7.19 -12.82
N VAL A 98 -3.03 8.11 -13.61
CA VAL A 98 -1.79 8.81 -13.27
C VAL A 98 -2.14 10.23 -12.87
N ASP A 99 -1.65 10.66 -11.70
CA ASP A 99 -1.92 12.01 -11.21
C ASP A 99 -0.98 13.07 -11.83
N SER A 100 -1.12 14.33 -11.39
CA SER A 100 -0.30 15.43 -11.87
C SER A 100 1.18 15.32 -11.51
N HIS A 101 1.54 14.45 -10.57
CA HIS A 101 2.92 14.17 -10.16
C HIS A 101 3.51 12.97 -10.91
N GLY A 102 2.79 12.39 -11.85
CA GLY A 102 3.25 11.20 -12.58
C GLY A 102 3.14 9.91 -11.78
N VAL A 103 2.37 9.89 -10.70
CA VAL A 103 2.23 8.73 -9.82
C VAL A 103 0.99 7.93 -10.20
N PRO A 104 1.12 6.61 -10.42
CA PRO A 104 -0.06 5.78 -10.63
C PRO A 104 -0.82 5.58 -9.31
N LEU A 105 -2.13 5.68 -9.37
CA LEU A 105 -3.05 5.51 -8.23
C LEU A 105 -4.22 4.64 -8.67
N ILE A 106 -4.85 3.95 -7.73
CA ILE A 106 -5.97 3.06 -8.02
C ILE A 106 -7.25 3.87 -8.22
N GLN A 107 -7.96 3.62 -9.31
CA GLN A 107 -9.25 4.25 -9.59
C GLN A 107 -10.30 3.81 -8.57
N GLY A 108 -11.13 4.75 -8.16
CA GLY A 108 -12.25 4.47 -7.26
C GLY A 108 -11.84 4.18 -5.81
N ALA A 109 -10.59 4.40 -5.45
CA ALA A 109 -10.14 4.21 -4.07
C ALA A 109 -10.84 5.18 -3.11
N LEU A 110 -10.92 4.79 -1.84
CA LEU A 110 -11.52 5.61 -0.80
C LEU A 110 -10.65 6.84 -0.49
N ALA A 111 -9.34 6.68 -0.52
CA ALA A 111 -8.39 7.77 -0.39
C ALA A 111 -7.12 7.44 -1.16
N THR A 112 -6.45 8.47 -1.67
CA THR A 112 -5.18 8.32 -2.39
C THR A 112 -4.16 9.33 -1.86
N PHE A 113 -2.91 8.89 -1.82
CA PHE A 113 -1.78 9.72 -1.42
C PHE A 113 -0.67 9.58 -2.45
N SER A 114 -0.20 10.71 -2.99
CA SER A 114 1.03 10.76 -3.77
C SER A 114 2.18 11.11 -2.85
N CYS A 115 3.20 10.29 -2.83
CA CYS A 115 4.30 10.41 -1.90
C CYS A 115 5.63 10.54 -2.61
N LYS A 116 6.51 11.30 -1.99
CA LYS A 116 7.92 11.36 -2.32
C LYS A 116 8.68 10.49 -1.31
N MET A 117 9.63 9.69 -1.79
CA MET A 117 10.46 8.88 -0.91
C MET A 117 11.20 9.80 0.08
N SER A 118 11.10 9.49 1.37
CA SER A 118 11.75 10.27 2.42
C SER A 118 12.84 9.49 3.13
N ALA A 119 12.55 8.27 3.58
CA ALA A 119 13.53 7.47 4.32
C ALA A 119 13.26 5.98 4.22
N LEU A 120 14.31 5.18 4.38
CA LEU A 120 14.27 3.73 4.47
C LEU A 120 14.93 3.33 5.78
N HIS A 121 14.28 2.42 6.51
CA HIS A 121 14.81 1.89 7.76
C HIS A 121 14.73 0.37 7.79
N PRO A 122 15.82 -0.34 8.11
CA PRO A 122 15.76 -1.78 8.32
C PRO A 122 14.83 -2.12 9.49
N GLY A 123 14.03 -3.14 9.33
CA GLY A 123 13.10 -3.61 10.37
C GLY A 123 12.99 -5.13 10.35
N GLY A 124 14.07 -5.86 10.66
CA GLY A 124 14.07 -7.32 10.66
C GLY A 124 13.96 -7.89 9.25
N ASP A 125 12.91 -8.67 8.98
CA ASP A 125 12.63 -9.25 7.67
C ASP A 125 11.91 -8.29 6.73
N HIS A 126 11.76 -7.02 7.14
CA HIS A 126 11.14 -5.94 6.38
C HIS A 126 12.05 -4.71 6.30
N HIS A 127 11.68 -3.78 5.43
CA HIS A 127 12.12 -2.39 5.49
C HIS A 127 10.91 -1.50 5.70
N ILE A 128 11.08 -0.48 6.54
CA ILE A 128 10.07 0.55 6.77
C ILE A 128 10.35 1.69 5.80
N ILE A 129 9.35 2.03 5.00
CA ILE A 129 9.44 3.11 4.01
C ILE A 129 8.65 4.29 4.54
N VAL A 130 9.33 5.41 4.73
CA VAL A 130 8.70 6.68 5.11
C VAL A 130 8.57 7.55 3.87
N GLY A 131 7.38 8.06 3.63
CA GLY A 131 7.12 8.95 2.51
C GLY A 131 6.57 10.29 2.97
N GLU A 132 6.92 11.33 2.23
CA GLU A 132 6.32 12.66 2.38
C GLU A 132 5.14 12.77 1.43
N VAL A 133 3.97 13.06 1.97
CA VAL A 133 2.75 13.25 1.18
C VAL A 133 2.83 14.60 0.47
N VAL A 134 2.77 14.56 -0.86
CA VAL A 134 2.80 15.78 -1.68
C VAL A 134 1.43 16.13 -2.25
N ASP A 135 0.52 15.16 -2.31
CA ASP A 135 -0.86 15.37 -2.75
C ASP A 135 -1.74 14.25 -2.22
N PHE A 136 -3.02 14.53 -2.04
CA PHE A 136 -3.96 13.54 -1.52
C PHE A 136 -5.40 13.88 -1.92
N GLU A 137 -6.24 12.84 -1.99
CA GLU A 137 -7.69 12.97 -2.17
C GLU A 137 -8.41 11.96 -1.29
N SER A 138 -9.64 12.30 -0.89
CA SER A 138 -10.50 11.38 -0.17
C SER A 138 -11.92 11.45 -0.69
N HIS A 139 -12.63 10.33 -0.60
CA HIS A 139 -14.01 10.18 -1.05
C HIS A 139 -14.83 9.51 0.04
N SER A 140 -16.16 9.64 -0.04
CA SER A 140 -17.07 8.95 0.87
C SER A 140 -17.20 7.47 0.48
N GLY A 141 -17.40 6.61 1.46
CA GLY A 141 -17.64 5.19 1.23
C GLY A 141 -17.20 4.35 2.42
N ASP A 142 -17.39 3.06 2.29
CA ASP A 142 -17.02 2.08 3.30
C ASP A 142 -15.63 1.52 3.03
N PRO A 143 -14.77 1.44 4.05
CA PRO A 143 -13.42 0.89 3.87
C PRO A 143 -13.44 -0.62 3.73
N LEU A 144 -12.44 -1.14 3.02
CA LEU A 144 -12.08 -2.56 3.07
C LEU A 144 -11.29 -2.79 4.36
N VAL A 145 -11.74 -3.75 5.18
CA VAL A 145 -11.14 -4.04 6.49
C VAL A 145 -10.52 -5.43 6.47
N PHE A 146 -9.35 -5.55 7.09
CA PHE A 146 -8.65 -6.81 7.26
C PHE A 146 -8.47 -7.09 8.75
N TYR A 147 -8.96 -8.24 9.20
CA TYR A 147 -8.94 -8.62 10.61
C TYR A 147 -8.84 -10.14 10.74
N GLY A 148 -7.95 -10.61 11.63
CA GLY A 148 -7.83 -12.04 11.90
C GLY A 148 -7.46 -12.87 10.67
N GLY A 149 -6.72 -12.28 9.72
CA GLY A 149 -6.31 -12.96 8.49
C GLY A 149 -7.40 -13.03 7.43
N ALA A 150 -8.48 -12.26 7.56
CA ALA A 150 -9.59 -12.28 6.60
C ALA A 150 -10.14 -10.87 6.36
N TYR A 151 -10.78 -10.69 5.21
CA TYR A 151 -11.50 -9.45 4.94
C TYR A 151 -12.74 -9.36 5.80
N SER A 152 -13.04 -8.17 6.26
CA SER A 152 -14.17 -7.88 7.11
C SER A 152 -14.77 -6.52 6.75
N ARG A 153 -15.69 -6.05 7.57
CA ARG A 153 -16.35 -4.77 7.37
C ARG A 153 -16.73 -4.14 8.70
N LEU A 154 -16.92 -2.84 8.69
CA LEU A 154 -17.43 -2.10 9.84
C LEU A 154 -18.95 -2.29 9.93
N GLY A 155 -19.42 -2.59 11.10
CA GLY A 155 -20.85 -2.71 11.41
C GLY A 155 -21.44 -4.05 11.03
#